data_97039f9fe2f7c125b42149791df3612a
#
_entry.id   97039f9fe2f7c125b42149791df3612a
#
_cell.length_a   1.000
_cell.length_b   1.000
_cell.length_c   1.000
_cell.angle_alpha   90.00
_cell.angle_beta   90.00
_cell.angle_gamma   90.00
#
_symmetry.space_group_name_H-M   'P 1'
#
loop_
_entity.id
_entity.type
_entity.pdbx_description
1 polymer ?
#
loop_
_entity_poly.entity_id
_entity_poly.type
_entity_poly.pdbx_seq_one_letter_code
_entity_poly.pdbx_strand_id
1 'polypeptide(L)'
;MKKLLIFTTILYFLTSCSNETSPLKQKQILYYGGDILTMNGDTPKYVEALVTNEDTIVFVGKIKEAKKIFAAAKTQNLHGKTLLPGFIDAHAHFAGFPSQAIGAQILPPPDAGADNIASLIKILKDWSTPENIELTGWIFGMGFDDSVLEEKRFPTKTDLDKVSTEHPIMIIHISGHFCVVNSKGLAMLNINSETPDPEGGLIRRVPNTNEPNGVLEELAAIPIMPKVLGPKSEAALKAFLIAGQDMALSYGYTTVQEGRAMPSSHLFLEHAAMTNFLKLDVVSYIDYSVADSLLRTDWYRDTYKNHYRIGGVKLTLDGSPQGRTAWRTQPYLIPPEGAKEGYLGYPAIPSDKDVENIYESAFRNNWQIHTHANGDAAMDQMIRTLKKVTQKYGNEGRRDVLIHGQYVREDQLDAFKNLNIIASLFPLHTFYWGDWHKEIIGDRLGNKISPTRTALNKGLRITIHTDAPVALPNLMRVLWTATNRVSRSGEIIGKNERLTPYEALKCITEWSAYQHFEEDTKGTLEVGKLADLVLLDANPLKVKIDAIKDITVLETIK
;
A
#
# COMPACT_ATOMS: atom_id res chain seq x y z
N MET A 1 54.32 47.33 -63.29
CA MET A 1 53.07 47.27 -62.55
C MET A 1 52.08 46.41 -63.37
N LYS A 2 52.08 45.11 -63.10
CA LYS A 2 51.19 44.14 -63.81
C LYS A 2 50.20 43.59 -62.79
N LYS A 3 48.89 43.86 -63.00
CA LYS A 3 47.81 43.27 -62.25
C LYS A 3 47.57 41.84 -62.70
N LEU A 4 47.63 40.89 -61.78
CA LEU A 4 47.33 39.50 -62.02
C LEU A 4 45.87 39.25 -61.56
N LEU A 5 45.01 38.87 -62.50
CA LEU A 5 43.61 38.43 -62.25
C LEU A 5 43.67 36.94 -61.99
N ILE A 6 43.22 36.53 -60.79
CA ILE A 6 42.99 35.09 -60.46
C ILE A 6 41.51 34.82 -60.61
N PHE A 7 41.15 33.98 -61.57
CA PHE A 7 39.80 33.41 -61.72
C PHE A 7 39.65 32.22 -60.76
N THR A 8 38.76 32.35 -59.78
CA THR A 8 38.41 31.25 -58.90
C THR A 8 37.15 30.56 -59.41
N THR A 9 37.31 29.36 -59.92
CA THR A 9 36.22 28.51 -60.36
C THR A 9 35.59 27.85 -59.13
N ILE A 10 34.30 28.23 -58.82
CA ILE A 10 33.53 27.62 -57.76
C ILE A 10 32.85 26.35 -58.34
N LEU A 11 33.35 25.20 -57.87
CA LEU A 11 32.73 23.88 -58.17
C LEU A 11 31.63 23.63 -57.14
N TYR A 12 30.36 23.68 -57.59
CA TYR A 12 29.18 23.27 -56.79
C TYR A 12 29.15 21.75 -56.70
N PHE A 13 29.50 21.22 -55.53
CA PHE A 13 29.13 19.84 -55.16
C PHE A 13 27.67 19.82 -54.72
N LEU A 14 26.79 19.28 -55.53
CA LEU A 14 25.46 18.86 -55.10
C LEU A 14 25.61 17.58 -54.27
N THR A 15 25.72 17.73 -52.96
CA THR A 15 25.50 16.63 -52.02
C THR A 15 24.01 16.34 -51.94
N SER A 16 23.58 15.28 -52.60
CA SER A 16 22.30 14.65 -52.41
C SER A 16 22.24 14.13 -50.97
N CYS A 17 21.57 14.86 -50.07
CA CYS A 17 21.14 14.31 -48.77
C CYS A 17 20.06 13.29 -49.05
N SER A 18 20.43 12.01 -49.12
CA SER A 18 19.49 10.95 -48.88
C SER A 18 19.06 11.05 -47.41
N ASN A 19 17.85 11.55 -47.18
CA ASN A 19 17.16 11.35 -45.91
C ASN A 19 16.95 9.84 -45.72
N GLU A 20 17.91 9.17 -45.13
CA GLU A 20 17.63 7.93 -44.43
C GLU A 20 16.73 8.27 -43.25
N THR A 21 15.43 8.23 -43.46
CA THR A 21 14.46 8.13 -42.37
C THR A 21 14.77 6.80 -41.70
N SER A 22 15.54 6.89 -40.60
CA SER A 22 15.63 5.82 -39.60
C SER A 22 14.19 5.33 -39.37
N PRO A 23 13.89 4.02 -39.46
CA PRO A 23 12.53 3.55 -39.19
C PRO A 23 12.17 4.00 -37.80
N LEU A 24 11.23 4.95 -37.69
CA LEU A 24 10.61 5.32 -36.45
C LEU A 24 10.16 4.00 -35.81
N LYS A 25 10.80 3.59 -34.69
CA LYS A 25 10.38 2.42 -33.94
C LYS A 25 8.88 2.58 -33.73
N GLN A 26 8.12 1.59 -34.19
CA GLN A 26 6.67 1.58 -34.10
C GLN A 26 6.28 1.65 -32.62
N LYS A 27 5.94 2.84 -32.17
CA LYS A 27 5.61 3.15 -30.74
C LYS A 27 4.15 2.81 -30.40
N GLN A 28 3.35 2.51 -31.43
CA GLN A 28 1.94 2.20 -31.30
C GLN A 28 1.70 0.71 -31.11
N ILE A 29 0.88 0.35 -30.13
CA ILE A 29 0.46 -1.03 -29.87
C ILE A 29 -1.07 -1.09 -29.90
N LEU A 30 -1.61 -1.99 -30.72
CA LEU A 30 -3.03 -2.30 -30.80
C LEU A 30 -3.33 -3.59 -30.03
N TYR A 31 -4.02 -3.47 -28.91
CA TYR A 31 -4.53 -4.57 -28.10
C TYR A 31 -5.93 -4.97 -28.57
N TYR A 32 -6.18 -6.29 -28.71
CA TYR A 32 -7.46 -6.83 -29.16
C TYR A 32 -7.61 -8.32 -28.82
N GLY A 33 -8.80 -8.91 -29.05
CA GLY A 33 -9.00 -10.36 -28.95
C GLY A 33 -9.12 -10.89 -27.52
N GLY A 34 -9.54 -10.04 -26.59
CA GLY A 34 -9.84 -10.38 -25.21
C GLY A 34 -10.91 -9.45 -24.63
N ASP A 35 -11.12 -9.51 -23.34
CA ASP A 35 -11.99 -8.60 -22.61
C ASP A 35 -11.23 -7.31 -22.26
N ILE A 36 -11.54 -6.22 -22.93
CA ILE A 36 -10.99 -4.90 -22.61
C ILE A 36 -12.05 -4.14 -21.84
N LEU A 37 -11.91 -4.08 -20.50
CA LEU A 37 -12.87 -3.46 -19.60
C LEU A 37 -12.39 -2.05 -19.23
N THR A 38 -13.16 -1.03 -19.63
CA THR A 38 -12.71 0.36 -19.55
C THR A 38 -12.74 0.97 -18.16
N MET A 39 -13.50 0.41 -17.24
CA MET A 39 -13.80 0.96 -15.91
C MET A 39 -14.47 2.34 -15.91
N ASN A 40 -14.88 2.85 -17.07
CA ASN A 40 -15.57 4.13 -17.22
C ASN A 40 -17.09 3.98 -17.06
N GLY A 41 -17.69 4.72 -16.12
CA GLY A 41 -19.13 4.76 -15.84
C GLY A 41 -19.59 3.81 -14.74
N ASP A 42 -20.91 3.79 -14.50
CA ASP A 42 -21.51 3.06 -13.38
C ASP A 42 -21.76 1.58 -13.67
N THR A 43 -21.66 1.17 -14.92
CA THR A 43 -21.83 -0.22 -15.36
C THR A 43 -20.64 -0.67 -16.21
N PRO A 44 -20.31 -1.99 -16.23
CA PRO A 44 -19.19 -2.50 -16.99
C PRO A 44 -19.31 -2.18 -18.49
N LYS A 45 -18.28 -1.54 -19.07
CA LYS A 45 -18.18 -1.27 -20.50
C LYS A 45 -16.98 -1.99 -21.09
N TYR A 46 -17.25 -2.80 -22.11
CA TYR A 46 -16.23 -3.51 -22.87
C TYR A 46 -16.03 -2.89 -24.25
N VAL A 47 -14.80 -2.90 -24.73
CA VAL A 47 -14.43 -2.49 -26.08
C VAL A 47 -13.67 -3.60 -26.79
N GLU A 48 -13.64 -3.56 -28.13
CA GLU A 48 -12.99 -4.59 -28.94
C GLU A 48 -11.50 -4.34 -29.14
N ALA A 49 -11.07 -3.07 -29.00
CA ALA A 49 -9.70 -2.65 -29.22
C ALA A 49 -9.31 -1.43 -28.40
N LEU A 50 -8.04 -1.37 -28.02
CA LEU A 50 -7.37 -0.24 -27.43
C LEU A 50 -6.05 -0.04 -28.18
N VAL A 51 -5.68 1.23 -28.48
CA VAL A 51 -4.36 1.55 -29.05
C VAL A 51 -3.64 2.51 -28.11
N THR A 52 -2.38 2.18 -27.82
CA THR A 52 -1.45 3.06 -27.12
C THR A 52 -0.45 3.65 -28.09
N ASN A 53 0.04 4.85 -27.80
CA ASN A 53 1.20 5.45 -28.44
C ASN A 53 2.16 5.88 -27.34
N GLU A 54 3.27 5.16 -27.19
CA GLU A 54 4.13 5.27 -26.00
C GLU A 54 3.32 5.06 -24.71
N ASP A 55 3.30 6.03 -23.84
CA ASP A 55 2.66 6.04 -22.52
C ASP A 55 1.20 6.53 -22.53
N THR A 56 0.60 6.78 -23.70
CA THR A 56 -0.74 7.40 -23.79
C THR A 56 -1.71 6.51 -24.58
N ILE A 57 -2.96 6.43 -24.13
CA ILE A 57 -4.06 5.79 -24.85
C ILE A 57 -4.54 6.75 -25.95
N VAL A 58 -4.47 6.32 -27.21
CA VAL A 58 -4.85 7.13 -28.38
C VAL A 58 -6.14 6.67 -29.07
N PHE A 59 -6.61 5.47 -28.73
CA PHE A 59 -7.88 4.94 -29.26
C PHE A 59 -8.49 3.91 -28.34
N VAL A 60 -9.81 3.95 -28.20
CA VAL A 60 -10.64 2.97 -27.48
C VAL A 60 -11.92 2.77 -28.30
N GLY A 61 -12.21 1.54 -28.77
CA GLY A 61 -13.41 1.34 -29.60
C GLY A 61 -13.45 0.00 -30.34
N LYS A 62 -13.95 0.04 -31.59
CA LYS A 62 -14.14 -1.16 -32.42
C LYS A 62 -12.85 -1.56 -33.13
N ILE A 63 -12.55 -2.85 -33.17
CA ILE A 63 -11.35 -3.41 -33.80
C ILE A 63 -11.21 -3.05 -35.29
N LYS A 64 -12.34 -2.99 -36.02
CA LYS A 64 -12.33 -2.63 -37.45
C LYS A 64 -11.87 -1.19 -37.69
N GLU A 65 -12.27 -0.28 -36.83
CA GLU A 65 -11.87 1.13 -36.87
C GLU A 65 -10.40 1.29 -36.47
N ALA A 66 -9.97 0.63 -35.39
CA ALA A 66 -8.58 0.64 -34.92
C ALA A 66 -7.63 0.16 -36.04
N LYS A 67 -7.92 -0.98 -36.69
CA LYS A 67 -7.09 -1.52 -37.77
C LYS A 67 -7.04 -0.61 -39.01
N LYS A 68 -8.10 0.17 -39.28
CA LYS A 68 -8.12 1.13 -40.38
C LYS A 68 -7.26 2.37 -40.06
N ILE A 69 -7.35 2.89 -38.86
CA ILE A 69 -6.67 4.14 -38.44
C ILE A 69 -5.19 3.87 -38.14
N PHE A 70 -4.91 2.77 -37.42
CA PHE A 70 -3.59 2.40 -36.92
C PHE A 70 -3.04 1.16 -37.59
N ALA A 71 -3.12 1.11 -38.95
CA ALA A 71 -2.71 -0.04 -39.76
C ALA A 71 -1.24 -0.43 -39.55
N ALA A 72 -0.38 0.50 -39.17
CA ALA A 72 1.03 0.30 -38.88
C ALA A 72 1.36 -0.04 -37.43
N ALA A 73 0.39 -0.03 -36.50
CA ALA A 73 0.62 -0.37 -35.10
C ALA A 73 1.04 -1.84 -34.92
N LYS A 74 1.97 -2.09 -33.99
CA LYS A 74 2.25 -3.46 -33.54
C LYS A 74 0.98 -4.04 -32.90
N THR A 75 0.59 -5.23 -33.30
CA THR A 75 -0.62 -5.87 -32.77
C THR A 75 -0.30 -6.83 -31.63
N GLN A 76 -1.09 -6.76 -30.56
CA GLN A 76 -1.05 -7.68 -29.44
C GLN A 76 -2.42 -8.32 -29.24
N ASN A 77 -2.51 -9.62 -29.57
CA ASN A 77 -3.72 -10.39 -29.32
C ASN A 77 -3.75 -10.83 -27.85
N LEU A 78 -4.81 -10.51 -27.14
CA LEU A 78 -4.98 -10.85 -25.72
C LEU A 78 -5.40 -12.32 -25.51
N HIS A 79 -5.72 -13.06 -26.58
CA HIS A 79 -6.10 -14.49 -26.50
C HIS A 79 -7.17 -14.80 -25.45
N GLY A 80 -8.20 -13.97 -25.38
CA GLY A 80 -9.30 -14.12 -24.41
C GLY A 80 -8.99 -13.65 -22.99
N LYS A 81 -7.79 -13.12 -22.73
CA LYS A 81 -7.40 -12.54 -21.45
C LYS A 81 -8.08 -11.19 -21.21
N THR A 82 -7.96 -10.65 -19.99
CA THR A 82 -8.64 -9.41 -19.59
C THR A 82 -7.65 -8.27 -19.42
N LEU A 83 -7.87 -7.19 -20.14
CA LEU A 83 -7.13 -5.93 -20.03
C LEU A 83 -7.95 -4.92 -19.23
N LEU A 84 -7.33 -4.33 -18.22
CA LEU A 84 -7.89 -3.33 -17.30
C LEU A 84 -6.96 -2.12 -17.18
N PRO A 85 -7.42 -0.98 -16.66
CA PRO A 85 -6.50 0.04 -16.14
C PRO A 85 -5.59 -0.56 -15.08
N GLY A 86 -4.34 -0.10 -15.03
CA GLY A 86 -3.40 -0.48 -13.99
C GLY A 86 -3.96 -0.19 -12.59
N PHE A 87 -3.62 -1.03 -11.64
CA PHE A 87 -4.16 -0.89 -10.28
C PHE A 87 -3.47 0.24 -9.51
N ILE A 88 -4.26 0.91 -8.68
CA ILE A 88 -3.84 2.01 -7.82
C ILE A 88 -4.19 1.63 -6.38
N ASP A 89 -3.19 1.45 -5.53
CA ASP A 89 -3.44 1.20 -4.11
C ASP A 89 -3.82 2.51 -3.40
N ALA A 90 -4.95 2.51 -2.74
CA ALA A 90 -5.43 3.67 -2.00
C ALA A 90 -4.67 3.88 -0.69
N HIS A 91 -4.05 2.84 -0.12
CA HIS A 91 -3.21 2.93 1.07
C HIS A 91 -2.30 1.71 1.24
N ALA A 92 -0.99 1.97 1.21
CA ALA A 92 0.08 1.04 1.53
C ALA A 92 1.31 1.80 2.04
N HIS A 93 2.34 1.09 2.47
CA HIS A 93 3.64 1.61 2.90
C HIS A 93 4.73 1.10 1.95
N PHE A 94 4.82 1.73 0.78
CA PHE A 94 5.69 1.24 -0.32
C PHE A 94 7.17 1.15 0.08
N ALA A 95 7.65 2.03 0.95
CA ALA A 95 9.02 1.92 1.48
C ALA A 95 9.27 0.61 2.28
N GLY A 96 8.21 -0.09 2.68
CA GLY A 96 8.28 -1.41 3.32
C GLY A 96 8.29 -2.60 2.34
N PHE A 97 7.83 -2.42 1.09
CA PHE A 97 7.77 -3.50 0.09
C PHE A 97 9.14 -4.14 -0.19
N PRO A 98 10.24 -3.37 -0.32
CA PRO A 98 11.56 -3.93 -0.48
C PRO A 98 11.92 -4.94 0.62
N SER A 99 11.67 -4.58 1.87
CA SER A 99 11.97 -5.45 3.00
C SER A 99 11.09 -6.70 3.00
N GLN A 100 9.81 -6.56 2.64
CA GLN A 100 8.91 -7.72 2.49
C GLN A 100 9.35 -8.62 1.33
N ALA A 101 9.76 -8.06 0.19
CA ALA A 101 10.19 -8.83 -0.98
C ALA A 101 11.49 -9.62 -0.72
N ILE A 102 12.41 -9.06 0.05
CA ILE A 102 13.72 -9.65 0.33
C ILE A 102 13.70 -10.53 1.57
N GLY A 103 12.97 -10.16 2.63
CA GLY A 103 12.93 -10.88 3.90
C GLY A 103 12.32 -12.28 3.80
N ALA A 104 12.63 -13.15 4.77
CA ALA A 104 11.98 -14.44 4.90
C ALA A 104 10.46 -14.24 5.08
N GLN A 105 9.67 -14.90 4.23
CA GLN A 105 8.21 -14.82 4.28
C GLN A 105 7.69 -15.75 5.38
N ILE A 106 7.52 -15.21 6.58
CA ILE A 106 7.00 -15.93 7.76
C ILE A 106 5.53 -15.63 8.02
N LEU A 107 4.81 -15.31 6.94
CA LEU A 107 3.35 -15.17 6.96
C LEU A 107 2.67 -16.51 7.24
N PRO A 108 1.54 -16.54 7.94
CA PRO A 108 0.76 -17.76 8.07
C PRO A 108 0.07 -18.15 6.76
N PRO A 109 -0.42 -19.41 6.65
CA PRO A 109 -1.20 -19.83 5.50
C PRO A 109 -2.42 -18.91 5.25
N PRO A 110 -2.81 -18.69 3.97
CA PRO A 110 -2.28 -19.33 2.77
C PRO A 110 -1.11 -18.58 2.11
N ASP A 111 -0.63 -17.48 2.69
CA ASP A 111 0.36 -16.59 2.05
C ASP A 111 1.79 -17.18 2.15
N ALA A 112 2.09 -17.86 3.26
CA ALA A 112 3.30 -18.65 3.46
C ALA A 112 2.98 -19.84 4.39
N GLY A 113 3.99 -20.41 5.04
CA GLY A 113 3.83 -21.65 5.80
C GLY A 113 4.13 -21.54 7.30
N ALA A 114 4.14 -20.33 7.88
CA ALA A 114 4.44 -20.16 9.30
C ALA A 114 3.18 -20.35 10.16
N ASP A 115 2.76 -21.58 10.39
CA ASP A 115 1.62 -21.96 11.21
C ASP A 115 1.98 -22.31 12.66
N ASN A 116 3.28 -22.56 12.95
CA ASN A 116 3.83 -22.79 14.27
C ASN A 116 5.28 -22.32 14.36
N ILE A 117 5.85 -22.26 15.56
CA ILE A 117 7.23 -21.78 15.78
C ILE A 117 8.26 -22.67 15.07
N ALA A 118 8.02 -23.97 14.94
CA ALA A 118 8.96 -24.86 14.27
C ALA A 118 9.02 -24.60 12.75
N SER A 119 7.88 -24.40 12.09
CA SER A 119 7.81 -23.99 10.68
C SER A 119 8.45 -22.62 10.44
N LEU A 120 8.21 -21.66 11.34
CA LEU A 120 8.83 -20.34 11.31
C LEU A 120 10.38 -20.45 11.38
N ILE A 121 10.91 -21.23 12.33
CA ILE A 121 12.36 -21.48 12.46
C ILE A 121 12.92 -22.10 11.17
N LYS A 122 12.20 -23.08 10.59
CA LYS A 122 12.62 -23.72 9.34
C LYS A 122 12.71 -22.70 8.20
N ILE A 123 11.69 -21.86 8.02
CA ILE A 123 11.68 -20.84 6.97
C ILE A 123 12.87 -19.87 7.13
N LEU A 124 13.14 -19.43 8.37
CA LEU A 124 14.28 -18.55 8.63
C LEU A 124 15.62 -19.23 8.33
N LYS A 125 15.79 -20.52 8.66
CA LYS A 125 17.01 -21.28 8.33
C LYS A 125 17.18 -21.42 6.82
N ASP A 126 16.12 -21.77 6.11
CA ASP A 126 16.16 -21.95 4.65
C ASP A 126 16.50 -20.60 3.95
N TRP A 127 16.05 -19.48 4.50
CA TRP A 127 16.36 -18.14 3.99
C TRP A 127 17.80 -17.69 4.31
N SER A 128 18.42 -18.19 5.36
CA SER A 128 19.72 -17.74 5.90
C SER A 128 20.91 -18.19 5.04
N THR A 129 20.89 -17.84 3.75
CA THR A 129 22.04 -18.09 2.86
C THR A 129 23.11 -17.01 3.06
N PRO A 130 24.40 -17.28 2.75
CA PRO A 130 25.46 -16.29 2.82
C PRO A 130 25.11 -15.00 2.03
N GLU A 131 24.52 -15.14 0.84
CA GLU A 131 24.13 -14.03 -0.03
C GLU A 131 23.09 -13.14 0.61
N ASN A 132 22.04 -13.73 1.22
CA ASN A 132 20.99 -12.98 1.90
C ASN A 132 21.53 -12.27 3.14
N ILE A 133 22.41 -12.91 3.90
CA ILE A 133 23.02 -12.32 5.10
C ILE A 133 23.98 -11.19 4.70
N GLU A 134 24.75 -11.34 3.62
CA GLU A 134 25.63 -10.27 3.12
C GLU A 134 24.82 -9.05 2.66
N LEU A 135 23.69 -9.28 1.96
CA LEU A 135 22.82 -8.21 1.47
C LEU A 135 22.20 -7.38 2.60
N THR A 136 21.83 -8.01 3.69
CA THR A 136 21.01 -7.41 4.76
C THR A 136 21.80 -7.13 6.05
N GLY A 137 22.85 -7.87 6.30
CA GLY A 137 23.61 -7.87 7.57
C GLY A 137 22.89 -8.53 8.74
N TRP A 138 21.63 -8.96 8.55
CA TRP A 138 20.76 -9.61 9.53
C TRP A 138 19.98 -10.75 8.88
N ILE A 139 19.64 -11.78 9.64
CA ILE A 139 18.55 -12.67 9.28
C ILE A 139 17.27 -11.97 9.66
N PHE A 140 16.38 -11.70 8.70
CA PHE A 140 15.09 -11.10 9.04
C PHE A 140 13.91 -11.75 8.33
N GLY A 141 12.78 -11.79 9.03
CA GLY A 141 11.52 -12.33 8.53
C GLY A 141 10.37 -11.37 8.75
N MET A 142 9.39 -11.42 7.84
CA MET A 142 8.25 -10.52 7.79
C MET A 142 6.94 -11.27 7.96
N GLY A 143 6.12 -10.80 8.91
CA GLY A 143 4.70 -11.10 8.93
C GLY A 143 4.26 -12.28 9.80
N PHE A 144 5.02 -12.70 10.86
CA PHE A 144 4.46 -13.69 11.78
C PHE A 144 3.22 -13.16 12.50
N ASP A 145 2.29 -14.06 12.83
CA ASP A 145 1.03 -13.74 13.50
C ASP A 145 0.80 -14.71 14.67
N ASP A 146 0.98 -14.23 15.90
CA ASP A 146 0.84 -15.05 17.10
C ASP A 146 -0.59 -15.57 17.31
N SER A 147 -1.58 -14.88 16.76
CA SER A 147 -2.99 -15.33 16.81
C SER A 147 -3.25 -16.60 15.98
N VAL A 148 -2.38 -16.88 15.00
CA VAL A 148 -2.49 -18.03 14.09
C VAL A 148 -1.52 -19.15 14.46
N LEU A 149 -0.35 -18.83 15.04
CA LEU A 149 0.60 -19.86 15.50
C LEU A 149 -0.08 -20.86 16.43
N GLU A 150 0.21 -22.14 16.28
CA GLU A 150 -0.34 -23.23 17.12
C GLU A 150 -0.09 -22.99 18.62
N GLU A 151 1.09 -22.43 18.96
CA GLU A 151 1.47 -22.12 20.33
C GLU A 151 0.74 -20.92 20.93
N LYS A 152 0.00 -20.13 20.14
CA LYS A 152 -0.75 -18.94 20.58
C LYS A 152 0.07 -17.94 21.41
N ARG A 153 1.36 -17.83 21.12
CA ARG A 153 2.31 -16.94 21.77
C ARG A 153 3.28 -16.33 20.77
N PHE A 154 3.87 -15.23 21.16
CA PHE A 154 5.02 -14.67 20.44
C PHE A 154 6.19 -15.65 20.49
N PRO A 155 6.98 -15.79 19.39
CA PRO A 155 8.33 -16.33 19.46
C PRO A 155 9.18 -15.49 20.41
N THR A 156 10.22 -16.09 21.00
CA THR A 156 11.15 -15.42 21.90
C THR A 156 12.57 -15.48 21.36
N LYS A 157 13.51 -14.74 21.99
CA LYS A 157 14.94 -14.86 21.64
C LYS A 157 15.43 -16.31 21.63
N THR A 158 14.96 -17.12 22.58
CA THR A 158 15.34 -18.54 22.71
C THR A 158 14.84 -19.38 21.53
N ASP A 159 13.69 -19.04 20.94
CA ASP A 159 13.20 -19.70 19.73
C ASP A 159 14.06 -19.29 18.52
N LEU A 160 14.40 -17.99 18.40
CA LEU A 160 15.22 -17.49 17.31
C LEU A 160 16.70 -17.93 17.41
N ASP A 161 17.24 -18.12 18.60
CA ASP A 161 18.58 -18.66 18.82
C ASP A 161 18.74 -20.10 18.27
N LYS A 162 17.64 -20.84 18.08
CA LYS A 162 17.63 -22.15 17.37
C LYS A 162 17.89 -22.00 15.86
N VAL A 163 17.72 -20.80 15.29
CA VAL A 163 18.08 -20.48 13.90
C VAL A 163 19.58 -20.20 13.83
N SER A 164 20.06 -19.22 14.62
CA SER A 164 21.46 -18.86 14.72
C SER A 164 21.76 -18.10 16.02
N THR A 165 22.88 -18.42 16.66
CA THR A 165 23.49 -17.65 17.75
C THR A 165 24.63 -16.75 17.28
N GLU A 166 25.09 -16.90 16.03
CA GLU A 166 26.22 -16.16 15.45
C GLU A 166 25.73 -14.93 14.68
N HIS A 167 24.60 -15.03 14.00
CA HIS A 167 24.01 -13.93 13.25
C HIS A 167 22.87 -13.26 14.03
N PRO A 168 22.75 -11.93 13.96
CA PRO A 168 21.63 -11.22 14.54
C PRO A 168 20.36 -11.55 13.74
N ILE A 169 19.24 -11.74 14.46
CA ILE A 169 17.95 -12.08 13.87
C ILE A 169 16.92 -11.09 14.35
N MET A 170 16.06 -10.62 13.43
CA MET A 170 14.84 -9.87 13.74
C MET A 170 13.69 -10.43 12.92
N ILE A 171 12.57 -10.69 13.57
CA ILE A 171 11.30 -10.98 12.90
C ILE A 171 10.27 -9.92 13.25
N ILE A 172 9.43 -9.57 12.29
CA ILE A 172 8.42 -8.54 12.43
C ILE A 172 7.04 -9.17 12.45
N HIS A 173 6.25 -8.78 13.44
CA HIS A 173 4.86 -9.16 13.54
C HIS A 173 4.05 -8.52 12.40
N ILE A 174 3.02 -9.23 11.93
CA ILE A 174 2.16 -8.82 10.81
C ILE A 174 1.53 -7.42 10.99
N SER A 175 1.31 -6.98 12.21
CA SER A 175 0.78 -5.63 12.49
C SER A 175 1.78 -4.49 12.25
N GLY A 176 3.09 -4.79 12.10
CA GLY A 176 4.14 -3.78 12.04
C GLY A 176 4.47 -3.05 13.36
N HIS A 177 3.78 -3.39 14.47
CA HIS A 177 3.95 -2.74 15.77
C HIS A 177 4.90 -3.47 16.72
N PHE A 178 5.25 -4.73 16.40
CA PHE A 178 6.10 -5.57 17.24
C PHE A 178 7.22 -6.21 16.43
N CYS A 179 8.35 -6.41 17.08
CA CYS A 179 9.40 -7.28 16.55
C CYS A 179 9.94 -8.20 17.63
N VAL A 180 10.56 -9.30 17.19
CA VAL A 180 11.29 -10.21 18.08
C VAL A 180 12.73 -10.31 17.62
N VAL A 181 13.66 -10.18 18.55
CA VAL A 181 15.09 -10.15 18.30
C VAL A 181 15.76 -11.29 19.07
N ASN A 182 16.72 -11.99 18.43
CA ASN A 182 17.49 -13.04 19.10
C ASN A 182 18.54 -12.47 20.07
N SER A 183 19.23 -13.34 20.81
CA SER A 183 20.24 -12.95 21.81
C SER A 183 21.38 -12.13 21.17
N LYS A 184 21.85 -12.47 19.98
CA LYS A 184 22.88 -11.75 19.24
C LYS A 184 22.43 -10.36 18.83
N GLY A 185 21.20 -10.24 18.33
CA GLY A 185 20.60 -8.98 17.93
C GLY A 185 20.37 -8.04 19.12
N LEU A 186 19.86 -8.54 20.26
CA LEU A 186 19.72 -7.75 21.47
C LEU A 186 21.06 -7.14 21.92
N ALA A 187 22.14 -7.96 21.90
CA ALA A 187 23.48 -7.50 22.23
C ALA A 187 23.96 -6.39 21.27
N MET A 188 23.72 -6.51 19.95
CA MET A 188 24.08 -5.50 18.96
C MET A 188 23.28 -4.20 19.09
N LEU A 189 22.06 -4.28 19.59
CA LEU A 189 21.19 -3.14 19.84
C LEU A 189 21.42 -2.53 21.23
N ASN A 190 22.34 -3.08 22.05
CA ASN A 190 22.60 -2.70 23.43
C ASN A 190 21.37 -2.77 24.33
N ILE A 191 20.48 -3.76 24.09
CA ILE A 191 19.29 -4.02 24.90
C ILE A 191 19.61 -5.14 25.89
N ASN A 192 19.54 -4.84 27.18
CA ASN A 192 19.88 -5.75 28.29
C ASN A 192 18.94 -5.59 29.50
N SER A 193 19.24 -6.24 30.61
CA SER A 193 18.46 -6.19 31.85
C SER A 193 18.36 -4.81 32.50
N GLU A 194 19.27 -3.88 32.18
CA GLU A 194 19.32 -2.52 32.69
C GLU A 194 18.60 -1.52 31.77
N THR A 195 18.30 -1.91 30.55
CA THR A 195 17.64 -1.03 29.56
C THR A 195 16.20 -0.74 30.02
N PRO A 196 15.80 0.51 30.27
CA PRO A 196 14.44 0.85 30.65
C PRO A 196 13.49 0.73 29.46
N ASP A 197 12.21 0.56 29.75
CA ASP A 197 11.17 0.68 28.74
C ASP A 197 11.11 2.13 28.25
N PRO A 198 11.08 2.39 26.94
CA PRO A 198 10.89 3.73 26.42
C PRO A 198 9.44 4.20 26.67
N GLU A 199 9.24 5.50 26.78
CA GLU A 199 7.88 6.06 26.86
C GLU A 199 7.07 5.65 25.62
N GLY A 200 5.90 5.05 25.81
CA GLY A 200 5.06 4.52 24.73
C GLY A 200 5.54 3.21 24.11
N GLY A 201 6.48 2.49 24.72
CA GLY A 201 6.94 1.17 24.28
C GLY A 201 7.24 0.22 25.43
N LEU A 202 7.37 -1.06 25.14
CA LEU A 202 7.64 -2.11 26.11
C LEU A 202 8.71 -3.08 25.61
N ILE A 203 9.70 -3.37 26.45
CA ILE A 203 10.65 -4.47 26.28
C ILE A 203 10.16 -5.63 27.14
N ARG A 204 9.57 -6.66 26.52
CA ARG A 204 9.09 -7.82 27.30
C ARG A 204 10.24 -8.56 27.98
N ARG A 205 10.00 -9.01 29.20
CA ARG A 205 11.00 -9.69 30.05
C ARG A 205 10.67 -11.17 30.22
N VAL A 206 11.69 -11.95 30.52
CA VAL A 206 11.52 -13.31 31.01
C VAL A 206 10.77 -13.23 32.36
N PRO A 207 9.73 -14.03 32.59
CA PRO A 207 8.93 -13.97 33.81
C PRO A 207 9.77 -13.97 35.09
N ASN A 208 9.45 -13.05 36.00
CA ASN A 208 10.14 -12.85 37.29
C ASN A 208 11.62 -12.42 37.18
N THR A 209 12.03 -11.85 36.04
CA THR A 209 13.39 -11.33 35.83
C THR A 209 13.33 -9.98 35.11
N ASN A 210 14.47 -9.27 35.07
CA ASN A 210 14.65 -8.10 34.22
C ASN A 210 15.24 -8.43 32.84
N GLU A 211 15.49 -9.70 32.54
CA GLU A 211 16.13 -10.12 31.30
C GLU A 211 15.17 -9.99 30.10
N PRO A 212 15.53 -9.26 29.03
CA PRO A 212 14.72 -9.17 27.83
C PRO A 212 14.47 -10.57 27.20
N ASN A 213 13.20 -10.89 26.90
CA ASN A 213 12.85 -12.15 26.24
C ASN A 213 12.94 -12.09 24.69
N GLY A 214 13.30 -10.94 24.15
CA GLY A 214 13.44 -10.68 22.71
C GLY A 214 12.28 -9.92 22.08
N VAL A 215 11.09 -9.90 22.70
CA VAL A 215 9.92 -9.19 22.15
C VAL A 215 9.98 -7.71 22.52
N LEU A 216 9.87 -6.87 21.50
CA LEU A 216 9.83 -5.41 21.60
C LEU A 216 8.49 -4.91 21.04
N GLU A 217 7.85 -3.95 21.74
CA GLU A 217 6.54 -3.41 21.40
C GLU A 217 6.58 -1.91 21.15
N GLU A 218 5.80 -1.45 20.17
CA GLU A 218 5.54 -0.03 19.86
C GLU A 218 6.86 0.79 19.78
N LEU A 219 7.04 1.81 20.60
CA LEU A 219 8.23 2.66 20.55
C LEU A 219 9.52 1.97 21.03
N ALA A 220 9.46 0.74 21.55
CA ALA A 220 10.65 -0.10 21.70
C ALA A 220 11.04 -0.81 20.38
N ALA A 221 10.09 -1.06 19.47
CA ALA A 221 10.29 -1.77 18.20
C ALA A 221 10.44 -0.81 17.00
N ILE A 222 9.50 0.11 16.83
CA ILE A 222 9.36 0.96 15.63
C ILE A 222 10.65 1.73 15.25
N PRO A 223 11.40 2.36 16.18
CA PRO A 223 12.64 3.07 15.81
C PRO A 223 13.81 2.15 15.44
N ILE A 224 13.73 0.86 15.79
CA ILE A 224 14.79 -0.13 15.54
C ILE A 224 14.63 -0.80 14.18
N MET A 225 13.39 -1.08 13.76
CA MET A 225 13.11 -1.78 12.50
C MET A 225 13.81 -1.15 11.29
N PRO A 226 13.72 0.16 11.01
CA PRO A 226 14.38 0.75 9.85
C PRO A 226 15.91 0.63 9.90
N LYS A 227 16.50 0.62 11.11
CA LYS A 227 17.96 0.45 11.28
C LYS A 227 18.43 -0.96 10.91
N VAL A 228 17.57 -1.95 11.11
CA VAL A 228 17.84 -3.36 10.77
C VAL A 228 17.47 -3.65 9.32
N LEU A 229 16.29 -3.22 8.88
CA LEU A 229 15.72 -3.55 7.58
C LEU A 229 16.26 -2.73 6.42
N GLY A 230 16.91 -1.58 6.69
CA GLY A 230 17.44 -0.71 5.65
C GLY A 230 18.67 -1.30 4.93
N PRO A 231 18.85 -0.97 3.64
CA PRO A 231 20.00 -1.42 2.85
C PRO A 231 21.32 -0.94 3.45
N LYS A 232 22.36 -1.78 3.41
CA LYS A 232 23.67 -1.50 4.03
C LYS A 232 24.72 -0.96 3.04
N SER A 233 24.41 -0.94 1.74
CA SER A 233 25.26 -0.45 0.68
C SER A 233 24.45 0.11 -0.48
N GLU A 234 25.08 0.81 -1.42
CA GLU A 234 24.41 1.28 -2.64
C GLU A 234 23.92 0.11 -3.52
N ALA A 235 24.70 -0.98 -3.57
CA ALA A 235 24.27 -2.19 -4.29
C ALA A 235 23.04 -2.83 -3.63
N ALA A 236 23.00 -2.89 -2.28
CA ALA A 236 21.85 -3.35 -1.53
C ALA A 236 20.64 -2.42 -1.75
N LEU A 237 20.85 -1.10 -1.77
CA LEU A 237 19.78 -0.13 -2.05
C LEU A 237 19.11 -0.39 -3.40
N LYS A 238 19.90 -0.63 -4.46
CA LYS A 238 19.38 -0.97 -5.79
C LYS A 238 18.61 -2.29 -5.77
N ALA A 239 19.16 -3.33 -5.14
CA ALA A 239 18.49 -4.64 -5.03
C ALA A 239 17.14 -4.53 -4.31
N PHE A 240 17.09 -3.78 -3.20
CA PHE A 240 15.87 -3.49 -2.46
C PHE A 240 14.83 -2.76 -3.31
N LEU A 241 15.21 -1.69 -4.00
CA LEU A 241 14.32 -0.94 -4.88
C LEU A 241 13.75 -1.79 -6.02
N ILE A 242 14.59 -2.61 -6.65
CA ILE A 242 14.15 -3.53 -7.71
C ILE A 242 13.14 -4.54 -7.14
N ALA A 243 13.49 -5.22 -6.04
CA ALA A 243 12.65 -6.24 -5.44
C ALA A 243 11.27 -5.70 -5.02
N GLY A 244 11.23 -4.51 -4.38
CA GLY A 244 9.97 -3.88 -3.96
C GLY A 244 9.10 -3.47 -5.15
N GLN A 245 9.68 -2.92 -6.22
CA GLN A 245 8.94 -2.57 -7.42
C GLN A 245 8.46 -3.80 -8.20
N ASP A 246 9.31 -4.81 -8.35
CA ASP A 246 8.95 -6.04 -9.04
C ASP A 246 7.82 -6.77 -8.28
N MET A 247 7.83 -6.73 -6.94
CA MET A 247 6.70 -7.20 -6.12
C MET A 247 5.43 -6.42 -6.46
N ALA A 248 5.44 -5.10 -6.45
CA ALA A 248 4.28 -4.28 -6.78
C ALA A 248 3.77 -4.56 -8.20
N LEU A 249 4.66 -4.56 -9.20
CA LEU A 249 4.32 -4.83 -10.59
C LEU A 249 3.72 -6.24 -10.76
N SER A 250 4.22 -7.25 -10.03
CA SER A 250 3.68 -8.62 -10.09
C SER A 250 2.22 -8.72 -9.60
N TYR A 251 1.77 -7.74 -8.83
CA TYR A 251 0.38 -7.63 -8.37
C TYR A 251 -0.47 -6.61 -9.16
N GLY A 252 0.08 -6.06 -10.26
CA GLY A 252 -0.68 -5.19 -11.17
C GLY A 252 -0.66 -3.70 -10.82
N TYR A 253 0.15 -3.27 -9.87
CA TYR A 253 0.23 -1.85 -9.52
C TYR A 253 0.96 -1.03 -10.58
N THR A 254 0.36 0.07 -10.97
CA THR A 254 1.02 1.13 -11.75
C THR A 254 1.21 2.41 -10.92
N THR A 255 0.47 2.52 -9.82
CA THR A 255 0.64 3.57 -8.80
C THR A 255 0.54 2.95 -7.41
N VAL A 256 1.50 3.25 -6.55
CA VAL A 256 1.53 2.83 -5.14
C VAL A 256 1.58 4.02 -4.21
N GLN A 257 1.14 3.81 -2.96
CA GLN A 257 1.20 4.83 -1.92
C GLN A 257 2.30 4.52 -0.89
N GLU A 258 3.06 5.56 -0.51
CA GLU A 258 3.78 5.58 0.76
C GLU A 258 2.92 6.31 1.80
N GLY A 259 2.20 5.56 2.61
CA GLY A 259 1.10 6.05 3.44
C GLY A 259 1.52 6.76 4.72
N ARG A 260 2.81 6.69 5.10
CA ARG A 260 3.37 7.36 6.28
C ARG A 260 4.86 7.64 6.11
N ALA A 261 5.20 8.56 5.22
CA ALA A 261 6.58 8.89 4.95
C ALA A 261 7.21 9.68 6.10
N MET A 262 8.21 9.10 6.74
CA MET A 262 9.17 9.77 7.60
C MET A 262 10.34 10.33 6.76
N PRO A 263 11.22 11.20 7.30
CA PRO A 263 12.35 11.72 6.55
C PRO A 263 13.21 10.64 5.87
N SER A 264 13.41 9.49 6.52
CA SER A 264 14.18 8.37 5.95
C SER A 264 13.51 7.72 4.74
N SER A 265 12.21 7.45 4.80
CA SER A 265 11.47 6.91 3.66
C SER A 265 11.33 7.94 2.53
N HIS A 266 11.14 9.22 2.86
CA HIS A 266 11.16 10.29 1.85
C HIS A 266 12.51 10.34 1.12
N LEU A 267 13.63 10.40 1.83
CA LEU A 267 14.98 10.43 1.23
C LEU A 267 15.27 9.18 0.39
N PHE A 268 14.80 8.02 0.81
CA PHE A 268 14.90 6.77 0.03
C PHE A 268 14.19 6.88 -1.32
N LEU A 269 12.94 7.38 -1.32
CA LEU A 269 12.13 7.54 -2.53
C LEU A 269 12.61 8.70 -3.40
N GLU A 270 13.03 9.80 -2.80
CA GLU A 270 13.66 10.93 -3.49
C GLU A 270 14.91 10.48 -4.24
N HIS A 271 15.80 9.73 -3.58
CA HIS A 271 17.00 9.19 -4.22
C HIS A 271 16.63 8.27 -5.39
N ALA A 272 15.65 7.39 -5.23
CA ALA A 272 15.16 6.52 -6.30
C ALA A 272 14.63 7.32 -7.50
N ALA A 273 13.89 8.41 -7.25
CA ALA A 273 13.40 9.31 -8.29
C ALA A 273 14.54 10.07 -8.98
N MET A 274 15.47 10.65 -8.20
CA MET A 274 16.61 11.43 -8.73
C MET A 274 17.55 10.59 -9.59
N THR A 275 17.62 9.29 -9.33
CA THR A 275 18.43 8.34 -10.10
C THR A 275 17.67 7.62 -11.22
N ASN A 276 16.39 7.98 -11.45
CA ASN A 276 15.49 7.35 -12.43
C ASN A 276 15.33 5.83 -12.23
N PHE A 277 15.34 5.36 -10.99
CA PHE A 277 15.15 3.94 -10.66
C PHE A 277 13.67 3.55 -10.49
N LEU A 278 12.78 4.52 -10.29
CA LEU A 278 11.35 4.22 -10.18
C LEU A 278 10.76 3.87 -11.55
N LYS A 279 10.04 2.76 -11.60
CA LYS A 279 9.32 2.26 -12.77
C LYS A 279 7.81 2.50 -12.66
N LEU A 280 7.30 2.70 -11.46
CA LEU A 280 5.90 2.94 -11.16
C LEU A 280 5.75 4.24 -10.37
N ASP A 281 4.57 4.83 -10.40
CA ASP A 281 4.32 6.08 -9.70
C ASP A 281 4.17 5.83 -8.19
N VAL A 282 4.83 6.67 -7.39
CA VAL A 282 4.78 6.64 -5.93
C VAL A 282 4.26 7.98 -5.40
N VAL A 283 3.10 7.95 -4.73
CA VAL A 283 2.55 9.11 -4.03
C VAL A 283 2.75 8.96 -2.52
N SER A 284 3.46 9.90 -1.89
CA SER A 284 3.75 9.88 -0.45
C SER A 284 2.82 10.78 0.34
N TYR A 285 2.41 10.30 1.52
CA TYR A 285 1.74 11.11 2.54
C TYR A 285 2.66 11.22 3.75
N ILE A 286 3.09 12.44 4.03
CA ILE A 286 4.11 12.73 5.03
C ILE A 286 3.50 12.69 6.43
N ASP A 287 4.17 12.03 7.37
CA ASP A 287 3.74 12.04 8.78
C ASP A 287 3.58 13.48 9.28
N TYR A 288 2.48 13.75 9.99
CA TYR A 288 2.12 15.10 10.44
C TYR A 288 3.23 15.79 11.25
N SER A 289 4.06 15.02 11.96
CA SER A 289 5.12 15.55 12.83
C SER A 289 6.27 16.19 12.06
N VAL A 290 6.43 15.86 10.77
CA VAL A 290 7.48 16.40 9.87
C VAL A 290 6.90 17.08 8.62
N ALA A 291 5.59 17.24 8.55
CA ALA A 291 4.88 17.77 7.38
C ALA A 291 5.35 19.18 6.98
N ASP A 292 5.50 20.11 7.92
CA ASP A 292 5.90 21.50 7.64
C ASP A 292 7.25 21.61 6.91
N SER A 293 8.18 20.68 7.13
CA SER A 293 9.48 20.70 6.46
C SER A 293 9.41 20.11 5.05
N LEU A 294 8.72 18.98 4.87
CA LEU A 294 8.75 18.22 3.62
C LEU A 294 7.70 18.68 2.59
N LEU A 295 6.52 19.14 3.03
CA LEU A 295 5.50 19.66 2.10
C LEU A 295 5.81 21.08 1.58
N ARG A 296 6.87 21.72 2.03
CA ARG A 296 7.36 23.00 1.46
C ARG A 296 8.48 22.80 0.44
N THR A 297 8.78 21.56 0.08
CA THR A 297 9.75 21.23 -0.97
C THR A 297 9.10 21.13 -2.35
N ASP A 298 9.90 21.11 -3.41
CA ASP A 298 9.43 20.91 -4.80
C ASP A 298 8.83 19.52 -5.05
N TRP A 299 8.83 18.63 -4.07
CA TRP A 299 8.22 17.31 -4.15
C TRP A 299 6.72 17.31 -3.84
N TYR A 300 6.22 18.33 -3.10
CA TYR A 300 4.78 18.52 -2.93
C TYR A 300 4.21 19.18 -4.19
N ARG A 301 3.49 18.40 -5.00
CA ARG A 301 3.00 18.82 -6.31
C ARG A 301 1.90 17.90 -6.83
N ASP A 302 1.13 18.38 -7.81
CA ASP A 302 0.04 17.62 -8.42
C ASP A 302 0.52 16.59 -9.45
N THR A 303 1.73 16.74 -10.00
CA THR A 303 2.30 15.88 -11.03
C THR A 303 3.55 15.18 -10.51
N TYR A 304 3.82 13.99 -11.03
CA TYR A 304 5.03 13.24 -10.69
C TYR A 304 6.30 13.87 -11.29
N LYS A 305 7.38 13.85 -10.50
CA LYS A 305 8.74 14.12 -10.97
C LYS A 305 9.50 12.79 -10.89
N ASN A 306 9.83 12.22 -12.06
CA ASN A 306 10.48 10.91 -12.15
C ASN A 306 9.74 9.84 -11.31
N HIS A 307 8.41 9.74 -11.47
CA HIS A 307 7.54 8.78 -10.79
C HIS A 307 7.39 8.99 -9.26
N TYR A 308 7.81 10.12 -8.69
CA TYR A 308 7.62 10.42 -7.28
C TYR A 308 6.97 11.78 -7.05
N ARG A 309 6.07 11.87 -6.07
CA ARG A 309 5.52 13.12 -5.55
C ARG A 309 5.06 12.97 -4.10
N ILE A 310 4.98 14.08 -3.38
CA ILE A 310 4.26 14.18 -2.12
C ILE A 310 2.83 14.60 -2.42
N GLY A 311 1.84 13.85 -1.92
CA GLY A 311 0.41 14.12 -2.11
C GLY A 311 -0.24 14.86 -0.95
N GLY A 312 0.29 14.73 0.28
CA GLY A 312 -0.32 15.34 1.45
C GLY A 312 0.25 14.87 2.79
N VAL A 313 -0.59 14.93 3.81
CA VAL A 313 -0.26 14.65 5.21
C VAL A 313 -0.87 13.33 5.67
N LYS A 314 -0.16 12.56 6.49
CA LYS A 314 -0.68 11.42 7.25
C LYS A 314 -0.79 11.78 8.72
N LEU A 315 -1.97 11.59 9.27
CA LEU A 315 -2.28 11.70 10.70
C LEU A 315 -2.66 10.32 11.25
N THR A 316 -2.22 9.99 12.45
CA THR A 316 -2.58 8.75 13.16
C THR A 316 -3.26 9.09 14.47
N LEU A 317 -4.51 8.64 14.68
CA LEU A 317 -5.31 8.94 15.87
C LEU A 317 -5.38 7.80 16.88
N ASP A 318 -5.17 6.54 16.44
CA ASP A 318 -5.15 5.38 17.33
C ASP A 318 -4.25 4.25 16.77
N GLY A 319 -4.26 3.12 17.45
CA GLY A 319 -3.49 1.94 17.04
C GLY A 319 -4.30 0.94 16.19
N SER A 320 -3.92 -0.33 16.28
CA SER A 320 -4.45 -1.42 15.45
C SER A 320 -5.45 -2.32 16.20
N PRO A 321 -6.45 -2.90 15.50
CA PRO A 321 -7.34 -3.91 16.08
C PRO A 321 -6.61 -5.17 16.53
N GLN A 322 -5.59 -5.62 15.77
CA GLN A 322 -4.82 -6.82 16.07
C GLN A 322 -4.13 -6.72 17.44
N GLY A 323 -3.51 -5.57 17.72
CA GLY A 323 -2.91 -5.29 19.02
C GLY A 323 -3.90 -4.87 20.10
N ARG A 324 -5.19 -4.76 19.77
CA ARG A 324 -6.25 -4.20 20.65
C ARG A 324 -5.95 -2.77 21.10
N THR A 325 -5.15 -2.02 20.35
CA THR A 325 -4.81 -0.63 20.61
C THR A 325 -5.72 0.36 19.88
N ALA A 326 -6.58 -0.14 18.97
CA ALA A 326 -7.64 0.67 18.37
C ALA A 326 -8.56 1.25 19.46
N TRP A 327 -8.74 2.60 19.47
CA TRP A 327 -9.48 3.28 20.53
C TRP A 327 -10.98 3.22 20.33
N ARG A 328 -11.68 2.56 21.28
CA ARG A 328 -13.10 2.21 21.19
C ARG A 328 -13.94 2.94 22.21
N THR A 329 -15.23 3.10 21.91
CA THR A 329 -16.24 3.59 22.86
C THR A 329 -16.76 2.50 23.79
N GLN A 330 -16.55 1.22 23.43
CA GLN A 330 -16.94 0.05 24.22
C GLN A 330 -15.72 -0.80 24.55
N PRO A 331 -15.65 -1.40 25.75
CA PRO A 331 -14.53 -2.26 26.12
C PRO A 331 -14.31 -3.44 25.19
N TYR A 332 -13.05 -3.86 25.07
CA TYR A 332 -12.72 -5.15 24.49
C TYR A 332 -13.22 -6.28 25.41
N LEU A 333 -13.82 -7.31 24.83
CA LEU A 333 -14.26 -8.50 25.58
C LEU A 333 -13.06 -9.29 26.11
N ILE A 334 -11.99 -9.34 25.30
CA ILE A 334 -10.71 -9.94 25.66
C ILE A 334 -9.63 -8.86 25.51
N PRO A 335 -9.31 -8.13 26.61
CA PRO A 335 -8.27 -7.11 26.58
C PRO A 335 -6.86 -7.74 26.49
N PRO A 336 -5.81 -6.94 26.18
CA PRO A 336 -4.42 -7.39 26.30
C PRO A 336 -4.10 -7.90 27.71
N GLU A 337 -3.14 -8.82 27.82
CA GLU A 337 -2.65 -9.29 29.12
C GLU A 337 -2.16 -8.13 29.99
N GLY A 338 -2.56 -8.12 31.26
CA GLY A 338 -2.21 -7.05 32.19
C GLY A 338 -3.04 -5.76 32.05
N ALA A 339 -3.95 -5.66 31.09
CA ALA A 339 -4.82 -4.51 30.96
C ALA A 339 -5.87 -4.47 32.10
N LYS A 340 -6.29 -3.26 32.46
CA LYS A 340 -7.35 -3.05 33.46
C LYS A 340 -8.71 -3.44 32.91
N GLU A 341 -9.63 -3.79 33.82
CA GLU A 341 -11.04 -3.98 33.47
C GLU A 341 -11.60 -2.75 32.74
N GLY A 342 -12.41 -2.98 31.71
CA GLY A 342 -12.98 -1.90 30.91
C GLY A 342 -12.02 -1.27 29.89
N TYR A 343 -10.93 -1.96 29.53
CA TYR A 343 -9.96 -1.49 28.58
C TYR A 343 -10.57 -1.18 27.20
N LEU A 344 -10.28 0.03 26.69
CA LEU A 344 -10.88 0.61 25.47
C LEU A 344 -9.89 0.80 24.30
N GLY A 345 -8.62 0.40 24.46
CA GLY A 345 -7.57 0.97 23.62
C GLY A 345 -7.24 2.39 24.08
N TYR A 346 -6.55 3.16 23.25
CA TYR A 346 -6.14 4.52 23.60
C TYR A 346 -5.89 5.41 22.39
N PRO A 347 -6.08 6.75 22.52
CA PRO A 347 -5.75 7.68 21.46
C PRO A 347 -4.23 7.82 21.30
N ALA A 348 -3.75 7.94 20.07
CA ALA A 348 -2.36 8.32 19.80
C ALA A 348 -2.09 9.79 20.16
N ILE A 349 -3.11 10.65 20.00
CA ILE A 349 -3.07 12.07 20.37
C ILE A 349 -4.28 12.33 21.29
N PRO A 350 -4.09 12.36 22.63
CA PRO A 350 -5.22 12.52 23.58
C PRO A 350 -5.95 13.86 23.48
N SER A 351 -5.25 14.93 23.09
CA SER A 351 -5.77 16.30 23.06
C SER A 351 -6.50 16.59 21.75
N ASP A 352 -7.83 16.83 21.84
CA ASP A 352 -8.60 17.33 20.67
C ASP A 352 -8.02 18.65 20.12
N LYS A 353 -7.44 19.50 20.99
CA LYS A 353 -6.85 20.76 20.53
C LYS A 353 -5.61 20.55 19.66
N ASP A 354 -4.79 19.55 19.97
CA ASP A 354 -3.61 19.23 19.18
C ASP A 354 -4.03 18.64 17.83
N VAL A 355 -5.04 17.77 17.80
CA VAL A 355 -5.63 17.26 16.56
C VAL A 355 -6.24 18.38 15.72
N GLU A 356 -6.96 19.35 16.32
CA GLU A 356 -7.46 20.55 15.65
C GLU A 356 -6.31 21.35 15.02
N ASN A 357 -5.22 21.59 15.73
CA ASN A 357 -4.07 22.34 15.24
C ASN A 357 -3.44 21.65 14.01
N ILE A 358 -3.35 20.32 13.99
CA ILE A 358 -2.85 19.55 12.84
C ILE A 358 -3.79 19.75 11.64
N TYR A 359 -5.11 19.57 11.82
CA TYR A 359 -6.08 19.82 10.74
C TYR A 359 -6.05 21.28 10.28
N GLU A 360 -5.99 22.25 11.19
CA GLU A 360 -5.87 23.67 10.82
C GLU A 360 -4.64 23.96 9.98
N SER A 361 -3.49 23.32 10.31
CA SER A 361 -2.28 23.45 9.50
C SER A 361 -2.49 22.90 8.08
N ALA A 362 -3.06 21.70 7.95
CA ALA A 362 -3.35 21.09 6.65
C ALA A 362 -4.35 21.93 5.84
N PHE A 363 -5.41 22.45 6.46
CA PHE A 363 -6.43 23.27 5.79
C PHE A 363 -5.88 24.63 5.33
N ARG A 364 -5.09 25.33 6.16
CA ARG A 364 -4.46 26.61 5.78
C ARG A 364 -3.49 26.49 4.61
N ASN A 365 -2.81 25.36 4.49
CA ASN A 365 -1.84 25.10 3.43
C ASN A 365 -2.45 24.36 2.24
N ASN A 366 -3.75 24.07 2.26
CA ASN A 366 -4.47 23.25 1.27
C ASN A 366 -3.82 21.86 1.05
N TRP A 367 -3.26 21.25 2.09
CA TRP A 367 -2.73 19.88 2.05
C TRP A 367 -3.87 18.88 2.25
N GLN A 368 -3.99 17.89 1.36
CA GLN A 368 -4.86 16.74 1.61
C GLN A 368 -4.38 15.99 2.86
N ILE A 369 -5.30 15.51 3.68
CA ILE A 369 -4.93 14.76 4.90
C ILE A 369 -5.58 13.37 4.91
N HIS A 370 -4.75 12.35 5.10
CA HIS A 370 -5.14 10.96 5.32
C HIS A 370 -5.08 10.66 6.81
N THR A 371 -6.21 10.35 7.41
CA THR A 371 -6.31 10.12 8.85
C THR A 371 -6.54 8.64 9.14
N HIS A 372 -5.58 8.01 9.80
CA HIS A 372 -5.73 6.66 10.35
C HIS A 372 -6.63 6.71 11.58
N ALA A 373 -7.73 6.01 11.54
CA ALA A 373 -8.60 5.76 12.68
C ALA A 373 -9.28 4.40 12.52
N ASN A 374 -8.97 3.47 13.40
CA ASN A 374 -9.55 2.13 13.44
C ASN A 374 -10.75 2.04 14.40
N GLY A 375 -10.61 2.60 15.60
CA GLY A 375 -11.62 2.57 16.63
C GLY A 375 -12.67 3.66 16.46
N ASP A 376 -13.89 3.36 16.87
CA ASP A 376 -15.00 4.29 16.79
C ASP A 376 -14.82 5.55 17.66
N ALA A 377 -14.09 5.47 18.77
CA ALA A 377 -13.74 6.65 19.58
C ALA A 377 -12.72 7.57 18.88
N ALA A 378 -11.74 7.00 18.15
CA ALA A 378 -10.81 7.78 17.32
C ALA A 378 -11.55 8.50 16.18
N MET A 379 -12.52 7.84 15.56
CA MET A 379 -13.37 8.46 14.56
C MET A 379 -14.29 9.54 15.13
N ASP A 380 -14.79 9.39 16.35
CA ASP A 380 -15.50 10.48 17.04
C ASP A 380 -14.58 11.70 17.26
N GLN A 381 -13.30 11.49 17.63
CA GLN A 381 -12.30 12.57 17.73
C GLN A 381 -12.08 13.23 16.36
N MET A 382 -11.86 12.45 15.31
CA MET A 382 -11.74 12.95 13.93
C MET A 382 -12.93 13.84 13.54
N ILE A 383 -14.16 13.34 13.75
CA ILE A 383 -15.39 14.07 13.40
C ILE A 383 -15.53 15.37 14.18
N ARG A 384 -15.30 15.34 15.51
CA ARG A 384 -15.43 16.54 16.37
C ARG A 384 -14.45 17.63 15.94
N THR A 385 -13.20 17.26 15.68
CA THR A 385 -12.14 18.20 15.32
C THR A 385 -12.30 18.72 13.89
N LEU A 386 -12.59 17.85 12.92
CA LEU A 386 -12.85 18.25 11.54
C LEU A 386 -14.05 19.18 11.41
N LYS A 387 -15.16 18.93 12.14
CA LYS A 387 -16.32 19.83 12.11
C LYS A 387 -15.96 21.27 12.44
N LYS A 388 -15.14 21.49 13.48
CA LYS A 388 -14.68 22.84 13.89
C LYS A 388 -13.80 23.47 12.81
N VAL A 389 -12.84 22.72 12.29
CA VAL A 389 -11.91 23.22 11.27
C VAL A 389 -12.64 23.51 9.95
N THR A 390 -13.56 22.64 9.54
CA THR A 390 -14.39 22.80 8.34
C THR A 390 -15.30 24.02 8.44
N GLN A 391 -15.88 24.31 9.62
CA GLN A 391 -16.67 25.54 9.83
C GLN A 391 -15.85 26.81 9.59
N LYS A 392 -14.55 26.78 9.85
CA LYS A 392 -13.63 27.91 9.72
C LYS A 392 -13.06 28.08 8.31
N TYR A 393 -12.73 26.96 7.65
CA TYR A 393 -11.96 26.96 6.39
C TYR A 393 -12.74 26.44 5.18
N GLY A 394 -13.92 25.82 5.37
CA GLY A 394 -14.60 25.05 4.32
C GLY A 394 -13.92 23.69 4.08
N ASN A 395 -14.52 22.88 3.22
CA ASN A 395 -13.98 21.54 2.85
C ASN A 395 -14.16 21.20 1.36
N GLU A 396 -14.47 22.20 0.52
CA GLU A 396 -14.70 21.98 -0.90
C GLU A 396 -13.42 21.54 -1.61
N GLY A 397 -13.52 20.47 -2.41
CA GLY A 397 -12.42 19.95 -3.24
C GLY A 397 -11.27 19.29 -2.50
N ARG A 398 -11.32 19.16 -1.17
CA ARG A 398 -10.18 18.67 -0.37
C ARG A 398 -9.91 17.17 -0.50
N ARG A 399 -10.96 16.34 -0.61
CA ARG A 399 -10.86 14.87 -0.69
C ARG A 399 -10.04 14.26 0.45
N ASP A 400 -10.21 14.76 1.68
CA ASP A 400 -9.55 14.18 2.86
C ASP A 400 -10.06 12.75 3.09
N VAL A 401 -9.21 11.89 3.66
CA VAL A 401 -9.47 10.44 3.70
C VAL A 401 -9.47 9.90 5.12
N LEU A 402 -10.48 9.09 5.46
CA LEU A 402 -10.44 8.17 6.57
C LEU A 402 -9.71 6.90 6.12
N ILE A 403 -8.62 6.53 6.78
CA ILE A 403 -7.90 5.29 6.52
C ILE A 403 -8.32 4.22 7.54
N HIS A 404 -8.61 3.03 7.04
CA HIS A 404 -9.08 1.80 7.70
C HIS A 404 -10.56 1.86 8.13
N GLY A 405 -10.96 2.72 9.05
CA GLY A 405 -12.34 2.81 9.51
C GLY A 405 -12.90 1.47 10.01
N GLN A 406 -12.07 0.65 10.69
CA GLN A 406 -12.37 -0.75 10.92
C GLN A 406 -13.63 -0.95 11.75
N TYR A 407 -13.82 -0.11 12.77
CA TYR A 407 -15.00 -0.13 13.66
C TYR A 407 -15.93 1.05 13.45
N VAL A 408 -15.98 1.62 12.23
CA VAL A 408 -16.82 2.78 11.92
C VAL A 408 -18.30 2.46 12.12
N ARG A 409 -19.00 3.33 12.84
CA ARG A 409 -20.44 3.24 13.05
C ARG A 409 -21.23 3.92 11.91
N GLU A 410 -22.50 3.56 11.77
CA GLU A 410 -23.37 4.11 10.74
C GLU A 410 -23.60 5.63 10.88
N ASP A 411 -23.70 6.15 12.12
CA ASP A 411 -23.81 7.58 12.40
C ASP A 411 -22.53 8.34 12.04
N GLN A 412 -21.37 7.70 12.18
CA GLN A 412 -20.10 8.27 11.78
C GLN A 412 -19.95 8.31 10.24
N LEU A 413 -20.45 7.29 9.53
CA LEU A 413 -20.49 7.34 8.06
C LEU A 413 -21.35 8.51 7.55
N ASP A 414 -22.50 8.80 8.18
CA ASP A 414 -23.29 9.99 7.86
C ASP A 414 -22.52 11.29 8.11
N ALA A 415 -21.79 11.35 9.21
CA ALA A 415 -20.93 12.50 9.52
C ALA A 415 -19.79 12.68 8.50
N PHE A 416 -19.13 11.59 8.10
CA PHE A 416 -18.07 11.62 7.09
C PHE A 416 -18.60 12.04 5.72
N LYS A 417 -19.78 11.57 5.32
CA LYS A 417 -20.42 12.05 4.09
C LYS A 417 -20.63 13.57 4.13
N ASN A 418 -21.18 14.11 5.23
CA ASN A 418 -21.41 15.55 5.38
C ASN A 418 -20.10 16.36 5.43
N LEU A 419 -18.99 15.74 5.77
CA LEU A 419 -17.65 16.33 5.77
C LEU A 419 -16.88 16.09 4.45
N ASN A 420 -17.50 15.48 3.44
CA ASN A 420 -16.88 15.10 2.15
C ASN A 420 -15.64 14.22 2.30
N ILE A 421 -15.62 13.33 3.30
CA ILE A 421 -14.52 12.41 3.54
C ILE A 421 -14.65 11.20 2.63
N ILE A 422 -13.55 10.78 2.02
CA ILE A 422 -13.43 9.50 1.33
C ILE A 422 -13.12 8.44 2.40
N ALA A 423 -13.80 7.29 2.35
CA ALA A 423 -13.50 6.19 3.26
C ALA A 423 -12.65 5.12 2.55
N SER A 424 -11.35 5.09 2.83
CA SER A 424 -10.46 4.02 2.41
C SER A 424 -10.53 2.89 3.43
N LEU A 425 -11.28 1.84 3.10
CA LEU A 425 -11.60 0.75 4.01
C LEU A 425 -10.67 -0.46 3.80
N PHE A 426 -10.54 -1.30 4.84
CA PHE A 426 -9.63 -2.43 4.81
C PHE A 426 -10.36 -3.79 4.93
N PRO A 427 -11.07 -4.25 3.88
CA PRO A 427 -11.87 -5.47 3.93
C PRO A 427 -11.06 -6.75 4.14
N LEU A 428 -9.72 -6.77 3.88
CA LEU A 428 -8.87 -7.92 4.18
C LEU A 428 -8.91 -8.35 5.65
N HIS A 429 -9.28 -7.45 6.57
CA HIS A 429 -9.52 -7.80 7.97
C HIS A 429 -10.58 -8.88 8.14
N THR A 430 -11.55 -8.95 7.23
CA THR A 430 -12.58 -10.01 7.31
C THR A 430 -12.00 -11.39 7.02
N PHE A 431 -10.99 -11.50 6.14
CA PHE A 431 -10.30 -12.74 5.86
C PHE A 431 -9.28 -13.11 6.94
N TYR A 432 -8.32 -12.20 7.18
CA TYR A 432 -7.20 -12.49 8.06
C TYR A 432 -7.59 -12.54 9.54
N TRP A 433 -8.49 -11.66 9.99
CA TRP A 433 -8.82 -11.46 11.40
C TRP A 433 -10.32 -11.42 11.68
N GLY A 434 -11.18 -11.88 10.77
CA GLY A 434 -12.63 -11.85 10.94
C GLY A 434 -13.09 -12.64 12.17
N ASP A 435 -12.56 -13.84 12.36
CA ASP A 435 -12.81 -14.69 13.52
C ASP A 435 -12.32 -14.02 14.81
N TRP A 436 -11.11 -13.47 14.78
CA TRP A 436 -10.50 -12.70 15.87
C TRP A 436 -11.34 -11.48 16.28
N HIS A 437 -11.84 -10.70 15.31
CA HIS A 437 -12.71 -9.58 15.62
C HIS A 437 -13.97 -10.02 16.37
N LYS A 438 -14.60 -11.11 15.96
CA LYS A 438 -15.79 -11.64 16.66
C LYS A 438 -15.47 -12.04 18.10
N GLU A 439 -14.30 -12.63 18.31
CA GLU A 439 -13.83 -13.02 19.64
C GLU A 439 -13.59 -11.81 20.56
N ILE A 440 -12.86 -10.78 20.09
CA ILE A 440 -12.43 -9.66 20.93
C ILE A 440 -13.46 -8.55 21.09
N ILE A 441 -14.47 -8.42 20.21
CA ILE A 441 -15.51 -7.38 20.26
C ILE A 441 -16.94 -7.94 20.18
N GLY A 442 -17.11 -9.24 20.06
CA GLY A 442 -18.37 -9.96 19.97
C GLY A 442 -18.97 -10.02 18.56
N ASP A 443 -19.81 -11.02 18.33
CA ASP A 443 -20.41 -11.35 17.04
C ASP A 443 -21.12 -10.17 16.37
N ARG A 444 -21.89 -9.40 17.12
CA ARG A 444 -22.67 -8.28 16.58
C ARG A 444 -21.78 -7.20 15.97
N LEU A 445 -20.69 -6.83 16.62
CA LEU A 445 -19.77 -5.81 16.13
C LEU A 445 -18.78 -6.41 15.12
N GLY A 446 -18.28 -7.62 15.36
CA GLY A 446 -17.41 -8.34 14.44
C GLY A 446 -18.01 -8.52 13.04
N ASN A 447 -19.34 -8.70 12.93
CA ASN A 447 -20.04 -8.74 11.64
C ASN A 447 -20.24 -7.36 10.98
N LYS A 448 -19.85 -6.26 11.63
CA LYS A 448 -19.97 -4.89 11.09
C LYS A 448 -18.63 -4.26 10.72
N ILE A 449 -17.53 -4.98 10.84
CA ILE A 449 -16.19 -4.44 10.49
C ILE A 449 -16.09 -4.11 9.00
N SER A 450 -15.31 -3.08 8.65
CA SER A 450 -15.13 -2.62 7.27
C SER A 450 -16.46 -2.53 6.49
N PRO A 451 -17.40 -1.65 6.84
CA PRO A 451 -18.78 -1.65 6.31
C PRO A 451 -18.86 -1.03 4.90
N THR A 452 -18.29 -1.71 3.90
CA THR A 452 -18.13 -1.23 2.53
C THR A 452 -19.45 -0.96 1.83
N ARG A 453 -20.44 -1.86 1.93
CA ARG A 453 -21.77 -1.67 1.33
C ARG A 453 -22.56 -0.57 2.00
N THR A 454 -22.52 -0.53 3.34
CA THR A 454 -23.20 0.51 4.11
C THR A 454 -22.65 1.89 3.77
N ALA A 455 -21.34 2.04 3.63
CA ALA A 455 -20.71 3.30 3.22
C ALA A 455 -21.17 3.74 1.83
N LEU A 456 -21.16 2.84 0.83
CA LEU A 456 -21.69 3.14 -0.52
C LEU A 456 -23.17 3.51 -0.53
N ASN A 457 -24.01 2.77 0.21
CA ASN A 457 -25.45 3.03 0.27
C ASN A 457 -25.76 4.39 0.90
N LYS A 458 -24.90 4.88 1.79
CA LYS A 458 -24.96 6.23 2.35
C LYS A 458 -24.41 7.31 1.39
N GLY A 459 -23.86 6.90 0.25
CA GLY A 459 -23.33 7.78 -0.79
C GLY A 459 -21.92 8.33 -0.49
N LEU A 460 -21.14 7.63 0.36
CA LEU A 460 -19.72 7.91 0.46
C LEU A 460 -18.99 7.35 -0.77
N ARG A 461 -17.96 8.06 -1.23
CA ARG A 461 -16.96 7.46 -2.10
C ARG A 461 -16.02 6.62 -1.23
N ILE A 462 -15.79 5.38 -1.64
CA ILE A 462 -14.91 4.48 -0.92
C ILE A 462 -13.76 4.02 -1.81
N THR A 463 -12.66 3.65 -1.18
CA THR A 463 -11.57 2.87 -1.76
C THR A 463 -11.29 1.68 -0.87
N ILE A 464 -10.56 0.69 -1.38
CA ILE A 464 -10.10 -0.47 -0.61
C ILE A 464 -8.59 -0.63 -0.82
N HIS A 465 -7.89 -1.15 0.20
CA HIS A 465 -6.44 -1.19 0.21
C HIS A 465 -5.90 -2.48 0.84
N THR A 466 -4.58 -2.67 0.72
CA THR A 466 -3.87 -3.81 1.31
C THR A 466 -3.18 -3.46 2.62
N ASP A 467 -2.85 -2.20 2.83
CA ASP A 467 -1.98 -1.74 3.91
C ASP A 467 -0.62 -2.48 3.91
N ALA A 468 -0.16 -2.93 2.74
CA ALA A 468 1.11 -3.65 2.65
C ALA A 468 2.28 -2.82 3.22
N PRO A 469 3.16 -3.42 4.02
CA PRO A 469 3.40 -4.85 4.24
C PRO A 469 2.58 -5.52 5.36
N VAL A 470 1.55 -4.88 5.94
CA VAL A 470 0.63 -5.52 6.92
C VAL A 470 -0.04 -6.76 6.31
N ALA A 471 -0.42 -6.70 5.05
CA ALA A 471 -0.77 -7.85 4.24
C ALA A 471 0.05 -7.84 2.95
N LEU A 472 0.12 -8.97 2.23
CA LEU A 472 0.71 -8.95 0.88
C LEU A 472 -0.02 -7.96 -0.02
N PRO A 473 0.68 -7.28 -0.96
CA PRO A 473 0.08 -6.31 -1.87
C PRO A 473 -0.80 -6.99 -2.95
N ASN A 474 -1.62 -7.96 -2.55
CA ASN A 474 -2.45 -8.77 -3.43
C ASN A 474 -3.86 -8.17 -3.58
N LEU A 475 -4.03 -7.28 -4.58
CA LEU A 475 -5.31 -6.62 -4.84
C LEU A 475 -6.42 -7.59 -5.31
N MET A 476 -6.09 -8.73 -5.91
CA MET A 476 -7.10 -9.76 -6.22
C MET A 476 -7.65 -10.39 -4.94
N ARG A 477 -6.82 -10.57 -3.91
CA ARG A 477 -7.27 -11.00 -2.58
C ARG A 477 -8.17 -9.95 -1.91
N VAL A 478 -7.81 -8.66 -2.03
CA VAL A 478 -8.67 -7.55 -1.53
C VAL A 478 -10.02 -7.56 -2.22
N LEU A 479 -10.02 -7.66 -3.56
CA LEU A 479 -11.24 -7.74 -4.37
C LEU A 479 -12.12 -8.93 -3.97
N TRP A 480 -11.50 -10.11 -3.86
CA TRP A 480 -12.20 -11.32 -3.44
C TRP A 480 -12.78 -11.17 -2.03
N THR A 481 -12.02 -10.63 -1.09
CA THR A 481 -12.48 -10.43 0.29
C THR A 481 -13.63 -9.44 0.36
N ALA A 482 -13.56 -8.32 -0.36
CA ALA A 482 -14.64 -7.34 -0.42
C ALA A 482 -15.96 -7.91 -1.01
N THR A 483 -15.85 -8.90 -1.90
CA THR A 483 -17.01 -9.52 -2.58
C THR A 483 -17.54 -10.77 -1.86
N ASN A 484 -16.70 -11.51 -1.14
CA ASN A 484 -17.06 -12.77 -0.46
C ASN A 484 -17.23 -12.61 1.05
N ARG A 485 -16.35 -11.85 1.70
CA ARG A 485 -16.30 -11.64 3.15
C ARG A 485 -16.22 -12.95 3.95
N VAL A 486 -15.38 -13.85 3.48
CA VAL A 486 -15.13 -15.16 4.13
C VAL A 486 -13.86 -15.06 4.95
N SER A 487 -13.90 -15.50 6.22
CA SER A 487 -12.72 -15.57 7.10
C SER A 487 -11.84 -16.78 6.80
N ARG A 488 -10.70 -16.90 7.46
CA ARG A 488 -9.82 -18.10 7.37
C ARG A 488 -10.52 -19.38 7.81
N SER A 489 -11.42 -19.31 8.80
CA SER A 489 -12.23 -20.47 9.23
C SER A 489 -13.33 -20.87 8.23
N GLY A 490 -13.61 -20.03 7.23
CA GLY A 490 -14.71 -20.19 6.28
C GLY A 490 -16.00 -19.50 6.72
N GLU A 491 -16.02 -18.78 7.84
CA GLU A 491 -17.17 -18.02 8.28
C GLU A 491 -17.43 -16.78 7.41
N ILE A 492 -18.68 -16.42 7.24
CA ILE A 492 -19.07 -15.20 6.52
C ILE A 492 -19.18 -14.05 7.51
N ILE A 493 -18.32 -13.06 7.37
CA ILE A 493 -18.25 -11.89 8.24
C ILE A 493 -19.01 -10.71 7.60
N GLY A 494 -20.23 -10.44 8.10
CA GLY A 494 -21.02 -9.32 7.60
C GLY A 494 -21.46 -9.47 6.14
N LYS A 495 -22.25 -10.51 5.85
CA LYS A 495 -22.75 -10.84 4.48
C LYS A 495 -23.33 -9.64 3.72
N ASN A 496 -23.99 -8.71 4.43
CA ASN A 496 -24.64 -7.55 3.82
C ASN A 496 -23.67 -6.44 3.41
N GLU A 497 -22.39 -6.55 3.79
CA GLU A 497 -21.35 -5.59 3.46
C GLU A 497 -20.57 -5.93 2.18
N ARG A 498 -21.02 -6.94 1.43
CA ARG A 498 -20.41 -7.36 0.16
C ARG A 498 -20.54 -6.28 -0.92
N LEU A 499 -19.45 -6.03 -1.63
CA LEU A 499 -19.46 -5.29 -2.89
C LEU A 499 -19.77 -6.23 -4.06
N THR A 500 -20.23 -5.66 -5.17
CA THR A 500 -20.15 -6.37 -6.46
C THR A 500 -18.68 -6.36 -6.95
N PRO A 501 -18.27 -7.32 -7.79
CA PRO A 501 -16.92 -7.32 -8.36
C PRO A 501 -16.58 -6.03 -9.13
N TYR A 502 -17.56 -5.40 -9.79
CA TYR A 502 -17.34 -4.15 -10.51
C TYR A 502 -17.07 -2.96 -9.56
N GLU A 503 -17.86 -2.82 -8.49
CA GLU A 503 -17.62 -1.79 -7.47
C GLU A 503 -16.26 -1.98 -6.79
N ALA A 504 -15.89 -3.23 -6.48
CA ALA A 504 -14.60 -3.53 -5.89
C ALA A 504 -13.42 -3.21 -6.84
N LEU A 505 -13.56 -3.46 -8.16
CA LEU A 505 -12.60 -3.01 -9.16
C LEU A 505 -12.50 -1.48 -9.22
N LYS A 506 -13.62 -0.75 -9.14
CA LYS A 506 -13.60 0.72 -9.10
C LYS A 506 -12.84 1.24 -7.89
N CYS A 507 -12.92 0.56 -6.75
CA CYS A 507 -12.18 0.94 -5.54
C CYS A 507 -10.65 0.86 -5.68
N ILE A 508 -10.12 0.08 -6.62
CA ILE A 508 -8.68 -0.08 -6.88
C ILE A 508 -8.24 0.49 -8.24
N THR A 509 -9.13 1.20 -8.93
CA THR A 509 -8.85 1.85 -10.22
C THR A 509 -9.36 3.30 -10.21
N GLU A 510 -10.54 3.57 -10.75
CA GLU A 510 -11.12 4.91 -10.89
C GLU A 510 -11.26 5.67 -9.56
N TRP A 511 -11.77 5.01 -8.51
CA TRP A 511 -11.99 5.70 -7.24
C TRP A 511 -10.70 5.94 -6.47
N SER A 512 -9.69 5.08 -6.60
CA SER A 512 -8.34 5.34 -6.08
C SER A 512 -7.65 6.46 -6.85
N ALA A 513 -7.80 6.53 -8.18
CA ALA A 513 -7.32 7.66 -8.97
C ALA A 513 -7.94 8.99 -8.47
N TYR A 514 -9.27 8.99 -8.25
CA TYR A 514 -9.95 10.15 -7.70
C TYR A 514 -9.44 10.55 -6.30
N GLN A 515 -9.16 9.58 -5.43
CA GLN A 515 -8.59 9.84 -4.11
C GLN A 515 -7.28 10.62 -4.20
N HIS A 516 -6.46 10.32 -5.22
CA HIS A 516 -5.14 10.92 -5.44
C HIS A 516 -5.15 12.14 -6.37
N PHE A 517 -6.34 12.63 -6.79
CA PHE A 517 -6.50 13.71 -7.80
C PHE A 517 -5.92 13.36 -9.17
N GLU A 518 -6.02 12.09 -9.57
CA GLU A 518 -5.42 11.56 -10.81
C GLU A 518 -6.46 10.98 -11.79
N GLU A 519 -7.76 11.18 -11.53
CA GLU A 519 -8.83 10.63 -12.36
C GLU A 519 -8.84 11.14 -13.81
N ASP A 520 -8.26 12.30 -14.08
CA ASP A 520 -8.14 12.85 -15.42
C ASP A 520 -7.04 12.15 -16.24
N THR A 521 -6.11 11.47 -15.58
CA THR A 521 -4.95 10.83 -16.22
C THR A 521 -4.89 9.32 -16.07
N LYS A 522 -5.58 8.74 -15.08
CA LYS A 522 -5.50 7.31 -14.71
C LYS A 522 -6.87 6.72 -14.32
N GLY A 523 -6.89 5.45 -13.99
CA GLY A 523 -8.02 4.75 -13.37
C GLY A 523 -9.09 4.24 -14.33
N THR A 524 -9.11 4.71 -15.57
CA THR A 524 -10.01 4.23 -16.64
C THR A 524 -9.29 4.17 -17.98
N LEU A 525 -9.79 3.33 -18.92
CA LEU A 525 -9.26 3.27 -20.28
C LEU A 525 -10.01 4.26 -21.18
N GLU A 526 -9.47 5.46 -21.30
CA GLU A 526 -10.02 6.54 -22.12
C GLU A 526 -8.91 7.22 -22.92
N VAL A 527 -9.28 7.76 -24.08
CA VAL A 527 -8.33 8.46 -24.96
C VAL A 527 -7.77 9.69 -24.22
N GLY A 528 -6.46 9.85 -24.27
CA GLY A 528 -5.71 10.92 -23.61
C GLY A 528 -5.18 10.57 -22.21
N LYS A 529 -5.62 9.46 -21.59
CA LYS A 529 -5.08 8.97 -20.34
C LYS A 529 -3.81 8.15 -20.54
N LEU A 530 -3.06 7.98 -19.47
CA LEU A 530 -1.85 7.15 -19.46
C LEU A 530 -2.18 5.70 -19.80
N ALA A 531 -1.27 5.06 -20.51
CA ALA A 531 -1.35 3.64 -20.87
C ALA A 531 -0.91 2.73 -19.71
N ASP A 532 -1.34 3.09 -18.51
CA ASP A 532 -1.19 2.27 -17.31
C ASP A 532 -2.18 1.11 -17.38
N LEU A 533 -1.69 -0.12 -17.66
CA LEU A 533 -2.54 -1.26 -17.97
C LEU A 533 -2.14 -2.49 -17.15
N VAL A 534 -3.12 -3.33 -16.84
CA VAL A 534 -2.90 -4.66 -16.27
C VAL A 534 -3.60 -5.73 -17.10
N LEU A 535 -2.88 -6.80 -17.41
CA LEU A 535 -3.39 -7.98 -18.10
C LEU A 535 -3.59 -9.11 -17.09
N LEU A 536 -4.84 -9.56 -16.95
CA LEU A 536 -5.22 -10.68 -16.08
C LEU A 536 -5.49 -11.94 -16.91
N ASP A 537 -5.24 -13.10 -16.35
CA ASP A 537 -5.52 -14.40 -16.99
C ASP A 537 -7.03 -14.69 -17.11
N ALA A 538 -7.88 -14.08 -16.25
CA ALA A 538 -9.33 -14.22 -16.30
C ALA A 538 -10.04 -12.91 -15.94
N ASN A 539 -11.33 -12.83 -16.30
CA ASN A 539 -12.16 -11.64 -16.04
C ASN A 539 -12.84 -11.75 -14.65
N PRO A 540 -12.54 -10.84 -13.71
CA PRO A 540 -13.15 -10.86 -12.37
C PRO A 540 -14.68 -10.75 -12.36
N LEU A 541 -15.28 -10.21 -13.44
CA LEU A 541 -16.73 -10.08 -13.57
C LEU A 541 -17.39 -11.31 -14.18
N LYS A 542 -16.62 -12.25 -14.74
CA LYS A 542 -17.13 -13.43 -15.44
C LYS A 542 -16.81 -14.76 -14.75
N VAL A 543 -15.81 -14.80 -13.88
CA VAL A 543 -15.51 -15.98 -13.07
C VAL A 543 -16.52 -16.15 -11.94
N LYS A 544 -16.57 -17.33 -11.33
CA LYS A 544 -17.28 -17.51 -10.06
C LYS A 544 -16.62 -16.59 -9.00
N ILE A 545 -17.44 -16.02 -8.14
CA ILE A 545 -16.96 -15.06 -7.13
C ILE A 545 -15.82 -15.67 -6.27
N ASP A 546 -15.93 -16.95 -5.89
CA ASP A 546 -14.88 -17.62 -5.11
C ASP A 546 -13.54 -17.80 -5.85
N ALA A 547 -13.54 -17.79 -7.18
CA ALA A 547 -12.36 -17.92 -8.02
C ALA A 547 -11.64 -16.59 -8.29
N ILE A 548 -12.17 -15.45 -7.82
CA ILE A 548 -11.52 -14.15 -8.01
C ILE A 548 -10.12 -14.13 -7.38
N LYS A 549 -9.95 -14.77 -6.22
CA LYS A 549 -8.65 -14.86 -5.53
C LYS A 549 -7.57 -15.64 -6.30
N ASP A 550 -7.99 -16.46 -7.24
CA ASP A 550 -7.11 -17.33 -8.04
C ASP A 550 -6.68 -16.67 -9.36
N ILE A 551 -7.23 -15.48 -9.67
CA ILE A 551 -6.86 -14.70 -10.86
C ILE A 551 -5.43 -14.19 -10.69
N THR A 552 -4.62 -14.38 -11.74
CA THR A 552 -3.23 -13.97 -11.77
C THR A 552 -3.01 -12.76 -12.68
N VAL A 553 -2.11 -11.89 -12.27
CA VAL A 553 -1.58 -10.81 -13.12
C VAL A 553 -0.54 -11.43 -14.06
N LEU A 554 -0.77 -11.30 -15.36
CA LEU A 554 0.14 -11.81 -16.40
C LEU A 554 1.17 -10.76 -16.81
N GLU A 555 0.75 -9.50 -16.86
CA GLU A 555 1.60 -8.39 -17.29
C GLU A 555 1.08 -7.09 -16.67
N THR A 556 1.99 -6.24 -16.24
CA THR A 556 1.73 -4.86 -15.85
C THR A 556 2.50 -3.93 -16.79
N ILE A 557 1.80 -3.01 -17.42
CA ILE A 557 2.34 -2.06 -18.40
C ILE A 557 2.28 -0.67 -17.80
N LYS A 558 3.46 -0.03 -17.70
CA LYS A 558 3.66 1.30 -17.14
C LYS A 558 4.44 2.17 -18.12
#